data_4c15cdecdb02e8a9df44bd36160c26f1
#
_entry.id   4c15cdecdb02e8a9df44bd36160c26f1
#
_cell.length_a   1.000
_cell.length_b   1.000
_cell.length_c   1.000
_cell.angle_alpha   90.00
_cell.angle_beta   90.00
_cell.angle_gamma   90.00
#
_symmetry.space_group_name_H-M   'P 1'
#
loop_
_entity.id
_entity.type
_entity.pdbx_description
1 polymer ?
#
loop_
_entity_poly.entity_id
_entity_poly.type
_entity_poly.pdbx_seq_one_letter_code
_entity_poly.pdbx_strand_id
1 'polypeptide(L)'
;TLSRQRCQIKPLQQNMVKMYSCGPTVYRDSHIGNLRSYLMADWIRRILGFQGLTVLHVKNITDVGHMRQEELERGGDKVILEALSKGKTPKEIAEYYTKRFLKDESKLNILPAHHYPQATDHIPEMIKIIESLILQNRAYSVGGNVYFDISSFDDYGKLSGNISDQKP
;
A
#
# COMPACT_ATOMS: atom_id res chain seq x y z
N THR A 1 16.48 -3.20 7.87
CA THR A 1 16.64 -1.74 7.80
C THR A 1 16.52 -1.08 9.16
N LEU A 2 15.58 -1.45 10.01
CA LEU A 2 15.41 -0.91 11.36
C LEU A 2 16.69 -1.00 12.20
N SER A 3 17.28 -2.18 12.30
CA SER A 3 18.51 -2.39 13.09
C SER A 3 19.79 -2.12 12.31
N ARG A 4 19.74 -1.96 10.99
CA ARG A 4 20.88 -1.95 10.05
C ARG A 4 21.84 -3.15 10.21
N GLN A 5 21.34 -4.22 10.81
CA GLN A 5 22.08 -5.45 11.07
C GLN A 5 21.37 -6.64 10.41
N ARG A 6 22.14 -7.67 10.10
CA ARG A 6 21.58 -8.96 9.65
C ARG A 6 21.02 -9.67 10.86
N CYS A 7 19.73 -9.96 10.83
CA CYS A 7 19.04 -10.66 11.89
C CYS A 7 18.33 -11.89 11.32
N GLN A 8 18.25 -12.95 12.12
CA GLN A 8 17.45 -14.10 11.76
C GLN A 8 15.97 -13.72 11.80
N ILE A 9 15.20 -14.15 10.80
CA ILE A 9 13.75 -13.97 10.79
C ILE A 9 13.16 -14.89 11.87
N LYS A 10 12.39 -14.28 12.80
CA LYS A 10 11.63 -14.99 13.82
C LYS A 10 10.15 -14.80 13.52
N PRO A 11 9.46 -15.81 12.97
CA PRO A 11 8.02 -15.72 12.73
C PRO A 11 7.25 -15.48 14.02
N LEU A 12 6.22 -14.65 13.98
CA LEU A 12 5.30 -14.43 15.12
C LEU A 12 4.42 -15.64 15.41
N GLN A 13 4.20 -16.48 14.41
CA GLN A 13 3.51 -17.75 14.51
C GLN A 13 4.45 -18.87 14.06
N GLN A 14 4.39 -20.03 14.72
CA GLN A 14 5.24 -21.15 14.41
C GLN A 14 5.15 -21.50 12.92
N ASN A 15 6.27 -21.55 12.24
CA ASN A 15 6.42 -21.88 10.82
C ASN A 15 5.60 -21.04 9.82
N MET A 16 5.02 -19.91 10.26
CA MET A 16 4.22 -19.04 9.39
C MET A 16 4.74 -17.60 9.36
N VAL A 17 4.96 -17.07 8.18
CA VAL A 17 5.30 -15.66 7.93
C VAL A 17 4.12 -14.98 7.25
N LYS A 18 3.60 -13.91 7.85
CA LYS A 18 2.65 -13.00 7.21
C LYS A 18 3.43 -11.91 6.50
N MET A 19 3.25 -11.81 5.20
CA MET A 19 3.94 -10.87 4.33
C MET A 19 2.94 -9.93 3.68
N TYR A 20 3.22 -8.64 3.75
CA TYR A 20 2.49 -7.62 3.02
C TYR A 20 3.44 -6.93 2.04
N SER A 21 3.00 -6.72 0.80
CA SER A 21 3.71 -5.90 -0.17
C SER A 21 2.75 -4.90 -0.83
N CYS A 22 3.26 -3.72 -1.17
CA CYS A 22 2.49 -2.77 -1.97
C CYS A 22 2.21 -3.36 -3.35
N GLY A 23 0.97 -3.22 -3.80
CA GLY A 23 0.56 -3.52 -5.16
C GLY A 23 0.47 -2.26 -6.03
N PRO A 24 -0.18 -2.34 -7.19
CA PRO A 24 -0.29 -1.24 -8.13
C PRO A 24 -1.34 -0.19 -7.70
N THR A 25 -1.16 1.03 -8.22
CA THR A 25 -2.26 1.97 -8.39
C THR A 25 -2.79 1.79 -9.81
N VAL A 26 -4.06 1.39 -9.91
CA VAL A 26 -4.63 0.83 -11.15
C VAL A 26 -5.27 1.89 -12.04
N TYR A 27 -4.48 2.86 -12.48
CA TYR A 27 -4.86 3.86 -13.48
C TYR A 27 -4.06 3.76 -14.78
N ARG A 28 -2.96 3.00 -14.79
CA ARG A 28 -2.09 2.74 -15.95
C ARG A 28 -1.37 1.40 -15.81
N ASP A 29 -0.69 0.99 -16.88
CA ASP A 29 0.17 -0.21 -16.85
C ASP A 29 1.34 -0.05 -15.89
N SER A 30 1.72 -1.15 -15.25
CA SER A 30 2.92 -1.20 -14.42
C SER A 30 4.17 -1.06 -15.29
N HIS A 31 5.03 -0.12 -14.96
CA HIS A 31 6.33 0.00 -15.62
C HIS A 31 7.37 -0.93 -14.97
N ILE A 32 8.53 -1.09 -15.60
CA ILE A 32 9.57 -2.03 -15.16
C ILE A 32 10.03 -1.80 -13.71
N GLY A 33 10.03 -0.56 -13.23
CA GLY A 33 10.36 -0.24 -11.84
C GLY A 33 9.37 -0.82 -10.83
N ASN A 34 8.05 -0.79 -11.17
CA ASN A 34 7.03 -1.44 -10.34
C ASN A 34 7.20 -2.96 -10.35
N LEU A 35 7.37 -3.54 -11.55
CA LEU A 35 7.54 -4.99 -11.73
C LEU A 35 8.76 -5.52 -10.97
N ARG A 36 9.85 -4.76 -10.92
CA ARG A 36 11.03 -5.09 -10.10
C ARG A 36 10.68 -5.22 -8.61
N SER A 37 9.86 -4.31 -8.07
CA SER A 37 9.44 -4.37 -6.67
C SER A 37 8.58 -5.60 -6.39
N TYR A 38 7.71 -5.97 -7.32
CA TYR A 38 6.88 -7.17 -7.20
C TYR A 38 7.70 -8.46 -7.29
N LEU A 39 8.71 -8.50 -8.17
CA LEU A 39 9.68 -9.60 -8.24
C LEU A 39 10.48 -9.75 -6.94
N MET A 40 10.92 -8.64 -6.33
CA MET A 40 11.61 -8.69 -5.04
C MET A 40 10.76 -9.33 -3.95
N ALA A 41 9.47 -8.97 -3.89
CA ALA A 41 8.53 -9.57 -2.96
C ALA A 41 8.35 -11.10 -3.22
N ASP A 42 8.25 -11.50 -4.50
CA ASP A 42 8.13 -12.89 -4.89
C ASP A 42 9.39 -13.71 -4.51
N TRP A 43 10.57 -13.18 -4.76
CA TRP A 43 11.83 -13.83 -4.38
C TRP A 43 11.92 -14.05 -2.86
N ILE A 44 11.57 -13.04 -2.06
CA ILE A 44 11.53 -13.18 -0.60
C ILE A 44 10.57 -14.30 -0.20
N ARG A 45 9.36 -14.32 -0.78
CA ARG A 45 8.37 -15.37 -0.53
C ARG A 45 8.88 -16.76 -0.89
N ARG A 46 9.53 -16.91 -2.06
CA ARG A 46 10.09 -18.19 -2.52
C ARG A 46 11.23 -18.66 -1.60
N ILE A 47 12.12 -17.75 -1.20
CA ILE A 47 13.22 -18.08 -0.27
C ILE A 47 12.67 -18.57 1.07
N LEU A 48 11.68 -17.88 1.63
CA LEU A 48 11.04 -18.27 2.88
C LEU A 48 10.36 -19.64 2.75
N GLY A 49 9.66 -19.88 1.64
CA GLY A 49 9.06 -21.20 1.35
C GLY A 49 10.12 -22.29 1.20
N PHE A 50 11.23 -22.02 0.53
CA PHE A 50 12.34 -22.95 0.40
C PHE A 50 12.97 -23.30 1.77
N GLN A 51 12.94 -22.38 2.73
CA GLN A 51 13.36 -22.61 4.11
C GLN A 51 12.31 -23.38 4.96
N GLY A 52 11.25 -23.87 4.36
CA GLY A 52 10.20 -24.64 5.05
C GLY A 52 9.16 -23.76 5.77
N LEU A 53 9.15 -22.45 5.54
CA LEU A 53 8.16 -21.55 6.15
C LEU A 53 6.92 -21.42 5.25
N THR A 54 5.74 -21.49 5.84
CA THR A 54 4.50 -21.10 5.17
C THR A 54 4.42 -19.57 5.09
N VAL A 55 4.17 -19.03 3.90
CA VAL A 55 4.06 -17.57 3.70
C VAL A 55 2.64 -17.21 3.30
N LEU A 56 1.93 -16.46 4.13
CA LEU A 56 0.68 -15.83 3.78
C LEU A 56 0.99 -14.43 3.20
N HIS A 57 0.80 -14.26 1.90
CA HIS A 57 1.13 -13.01 1.20
C HIS A 57 -0.13 -12.22 0.86
N VAL A 58 -0.17 -10.96 1.26
CA VAL A 58 -1.20 -9.97 0.92
C VAL A 58 -0.56 -8.88 0.08
N LYS A 59 -1.22 -8.48 -1.01
CA LYS A 59 -0.81 -7.41 -1.91
C LYS A 59 -2.03 -6.54 -2.23
N ASN A 60 -2.00 -5.26 -1.87
CA ASN A 60 -3.15 -4.38 -2.10
C ASN A 60 -3.29 -3.97 -3.56
N ILE A 61 -4.50 -3.54 -3.92
CA ILE A 61 -4.82 -2.82 -5.14
C ILE A 61 -5.31 -1.43 -4.73
N THR A 62 -4.61 -0.38 -5.19
CA THR A 62 -5.04 1.00 -4.95
C THR A 62 -5.89 1.46 -6.13
N ASP A 63 -7.18 1.36 -5.96
CA ASP A 63 -8.20 1.66 -6.98
C ASP A 63 -8.89 3.02 -6.76
N VAL A 64 -8.47 3.78 -5.73
CA VAL A 64 -8.96 5.12 -5.39
C VAL A 64 -7.90 5.94 -4.63
N GLY A 65 -7.99 7.27 -4.68
CA GLY A 65 -7.29 8.15 -3.72
C GLY A 65 -5.80 8.34 -3.96
N HIS A 66 -5.33 8.27 -5.20
CA HIS A 66 -3.92 8.53 -5.50
C HIS A 66 -3.71 9.99 -5.92
N MET A 67 -3.41 10.86 -4.94
CA MET A 67 -3.08 12.27 -5.18
C MET A 67 -1.61 12.53 -4.92
N ARG A 68 -0.89 13.14 -5.88
CA ARG A 68 0.40 13.81 -5.60
C ARG A 68 0.13 15.21 -5.10
N GLN A 69 1.04 15.73 -4.25
CA GLN A 69 0.93 17.07 -3.67
C GLN A 69 0.78 18.17 -4.74
N GLU A 70 1.45 18.01 -5.90
CA GLU A 70 1.36 18.90 -7.07
C GLU A 70 0.01 18.82 -7.81
N GLU A 71 -0.75 17.74 -7.61
CA GLU A 71 -2.05 17.48 -8.23
C GLU A 71 -3.21 17.79 -7.25
N LEU A 72 -2.93 17.89 -5.95
CA LEU A 72 -3.85 18.44 -4.94
C LEU A 72 -4.27 19.87 -5.30
N GLU A 73 -3.34 20.66 -5.85
CA GLU A 73 -3.62 22.02 -6.35
C GLU A 73 -4.49 22.01 -7.61
N ARG A 74 -4.59 20.90 -8.33
CA ARG A 74 -5.41 20.69 -9.55
C ARG A 74 -6.63 19.77 -9.33
N GLY A 75 -6.80 19.21 -8.14
CA GLY A 75 -8.07 18.61 -7.69
C GLY A 75 -8.50 17.27 -8.33
N GLY A 76 -7.56 16.43 -8.83
CA GLY A 76 -7.99 15.22 -9.54
C GLY A 76 -7.36 13.90 -9.05
N ASP A 77 -8.20 12.92 -8.70
CA ASP A 77 -7.79 11.52 -8.56
C ASP A 77 -7.38 10.98 -9.95
N LYS A 78 -6.21 10.34 -10.06
CA LYS A 78 -5.68 9.81 -11.34
C LYS A 78 -6.56 8.76 -11.97
N VAL A 79 -7.23 7.93 -11.17
CA VAL A 79 -8.18 6.93 -11.69
C VAL A 79 -9.37 7.64 -12.32
N ILE A 80 -9.86 8.72 -11.68
CA ILE A 80 -10.97 9.53 -12.20
C ILE A 80 -10.54 10.27 -13.48
N LEU A 81 -9.36 10.90 -13.50
CA LEU A 81 -8.87 11.61 -14.68
C LEU A 81 -8.67 10.69 -15.88
N GLU A 82 -8.10 9.51 -15.65
CA GLU A 82 -7.95 8.49 -16.71
C GLU A 82 -9.30 7.97 -17.19
N ALA A 83 -10.27 7.80 -16.28
CA ALA A 83 -11.63 7.40 -16.62
C ALA A 83 -12.31 8.46 -17.52
N LEU A 84 -12.24 9.73 -17.14
CA LEU A 84 -12.82 10.83 -17.92
C LEU A 84 -12.19 10.94 -19.31
N SER A 85 -10.86 10.80 -19.42
CA SER A 85 -10.14 10.85 -20.69
C SER A 85 -10.54 9.74 -21.66
N LYS A 86 -11.00 8.59 -21.15
CA LYS A 86 -11.39 7.40 -21.91
C LYS A 86 -12.89 7.20 -22.03
N GLY A 87 -13.70 8.10 -21.46
CA GLY A 87 -15.15 7.97 -21.44
C GLY A 87 -15.64 6.73 -20.68
N LYS A 88 -14.88 6.32 -19.63
CA LYS A 88 -15.15 5.16 -18.78
C LYS A 88 -15.39 5.61 -17.34
N THR A 89 -15.97 4.72 -16.55
CA THR A 89 -16.05 4.92 -15.10
C THR A 89 -14.72 4.62 -14.42
N PRO A 90 -14.42 5.23 -13.24
CA PRO A 90 -13.25 4.89 -12.45
C PRO A 90 -13.13 3.40 -12.14
N LYS A 91 -14.26 2.75 -11.85
CA LYS A 91 -14.32 1.31 -11.60
C LYS A 91 -13.89 0.48 -12.82
N GLU A 92 -14.36 0.80 -14.01
CA GLU A 92 -13.97 0.12 -15.26
C GLU A 92 -12.48 0.28 -15.56
N ILE A 93 -11.90 1.46 -15.26
CA ILE A 93 -10.48 1.71 -15.39
C ILE A 93 -9.69 0.86 -14.39
N ALA A 94 -10.09 0.86 -13.12
CA ALA A 94 -9.44 0.07 -12.08
C ALA A 94 -9.49 -1.43 -12.39
N GLU A 95 -10.63 -1.96 -12.80
CA GLU A 95 -10.78 -3.36 -13.20
C GLU A 95 -9.91 -3.72 -14.43
N TYR A 96 -9.87 -2.85 -15.43
CA TYR A 96 -9.07 -3.05 -16.63
C TYR A 96 -7.59 -3.16 -16.31
N TYR A 97 -7.02 -2.20 -15.56
CA TYR A 97 -5.60 -2.20 -15.23
C TYR A 97 -5.24 -3.26 -14.18
N THR A 98 -6.16 -3.63 -13.28
CA THR A 98 -5.98 -4.76 -12.37
C THR A 98 -5.79 -6.08 -13.16
N LYS A 99 -6.63 -6.34 -14.16
CA LYS A 99 -6.49 -7.53 -15.02
C LYS A 99 -5.16 -7.53 -15.78
N ARG A 100 -4.73 -6.37 -16.28
CA ARG A 100 -3.43 -6.25 -16.99
C ARG A 100 -2.27 -6.49 -16.04
N PHE A 101 -2.30 -5.91 -14.84
CA PHE A 101 -1.31 -6.13 -13.80
C PHE A 101 -1.15 -7.62 -13.44
N LEU A 102 -2.24 -8.32 -13.16
CA LEU A 102 -2.22 -9.75 -12.85
C LEU A 102 -1.66 -10.59 -14.03
N LYS A 103 -2.00 -10.21 -15.26
CA LYS A 103 -1.44 -10.84 -16.46
C LYS A 103 0.07 -10.63 -16.58
N ASP A 104 0.57 -9.44 -16.26
CA ASP A 104 2.00 -9.13 -16.32
C ASP A 104 2.77 -9.85 -15.19
N GLU A 105 2.22 -9.94 -13.97
CA GLU A 105 2.78 -10.78 -12.90
C GLU A 105 2.88 -12.25 -13.33
N SER A 106 1.83 -12.78 -13.97
CA SER A 106 1.82 -14.16 -14.48
C SER A 106 2.91 -14.40 -15.54
N LYS A 107 3.11 -13.45 -16.48
CA LYS A 107 4.18 -13.54 -17.50
C LYS A 107 5.59 -13.53 -16.87
N LEU A 108 5.77 -12.87 -15.74
CA LEU A 108 7.00 -12.84 -14.98
C LEU A 108 7.15 -14.03 -14.02
N ASN A 109 6.21 -14.99 -14.06
CA ASN A 109 6.19 -16.14 -13.14
C ASN A 109 6.18 -15.73 -11.66
N ILE A 110 5.58 -14.58 -11.34
CA ILE A 110 5.35 -14.14 -9.97
C ILE A 110 4.22 -14.97 -9.37
N LEU A 111 4.42 -15.53 -8.18
CA LEU A 111 3.39 -16.28 -7.46
C LEU A 111 2.22 -15.34 -7.09
N PRO A 112 0.97 -15.69 -7.42
CA PRO A 112 -0.18 -14.89 -7.02
C PRO A 112 -0.19 -14.68 -5.51
N ALA A 113 -0.50 -13.47 -5.04
CA ALA A 113 -0.74 -13.25 -3.62
C ALA A 113 -1.99 -14.03 -3.16
N HIS A 114 -2.09 -14.33 -1.88
CA HIS A 114 -3.26 -15.02 -1.35
C HIS A 114 -4.49 -14.11 -1.28
N HIS A 115 -4.23 -12.82 -1.07
CA HIS A 115 -5.28 -11.79 -1.04
C HIS A 115 -4.83 -10.54 -1.77
N TYR A 116 -5.75 -9.92 -2.51
CA TYR A 116 -5.60 -8.65 -3.19
C TYR A 116 -6.70 -7.68 -2.73
N PRO A 117 -6.61 -7.14 -1.48
CA PRO A 117 -7.60 -6.18 -1.00
C PRO A 117 -7.59 -4.91 -1.85
N GLN A 118 -8.77 -4.45 -2.25
CA GLN A 118 -8.96 -3.18 -2.94
C GLN A 118 -9.21 -2.07 -1.91
N ALA A 119 -8.68 -0.87 -2.16
CA ALA A 119 -8.84 0.23 -1.22
C ALA A 119 -10.31 0.63 -1.05
N THR A 120 -11.10 0.58 -2.12
CA THR A 120 -12.54 0.89 -2.08
C THR A 120 -13.33 -0.05 -1.20
N ASP A 121 -12.94 -1.32 -1.08
CA ASP A 121 -13.63 -2.31 -0.24
C ASP A 121 -13.43 -2.06 1.26
N HIS A 122 -12.45 -1.22 1.63
CA HIS A 122 -12.05 -0.96 3.02
C HIS A 122 -12.30 0.48 3.49
N ILE A 123 -13.04 1.27 2.73
CA ILE A 123 -13.38 2.66 3.12
C ILE A 123 -14.09 2.72 4.49
N PRO A 124 -15.06 1.86 4.82
CA PRO A 124 -15.70 1.89 6.14
C PRO A 124 -14.72 1.65 7.29
N GLU A 125 -13.76 0.75 7.12
CA GLU A 125 -12.71 0.48 8.11
C GLU A 125 -11.76 1.67 8.26
N MET A 126 -11.39 2.31 7.15
CA MET A 126 -10.56 3.52 7.15
C MET A 126 -11.24 4.65 7.92
N ILE A 127 -12.54 4.88 7.67
CA ILE A 127 -13.34 5.89 8.39
C ILE A 127 -13.31 5.61 9.90
N LYS A 128 -13.57 4.38 10.33
CA LYS A 128 -13.56 4.00 11.76
C LYS A 128 -12.19 4.26 12.42
N ILE A 129 -11.10 3.99 11.70
CA ILE A 129 -9.75 4.27 12.22
C ILE A 129 -9.55 5.77 12.36
N ILE A 130 -9.92 6.57 11.36
CA ILE A 130 -9.82 8.03 11.37
C ILE A 130 -10.64 8.63 12.51
N GLU A 131 -11.89 8.20 12.68
CA GLU A 131 -12.75 8.62 13.79
C GLU A 131 -12.12 8.31 15.15
N SER A 132 -11.55 7.10 15.30
CA SER A 132 -10.85 6.71 16.52
C SER A 132 -9.64 7.61 16.80
N LEU A 133 -8.88 8.01 15.78
CA LEU A 133 -7.74 8.91 15.94
C LEU A 133 -8.17 10.32 16.35
N ILE A 134 -9.28 10.83 15.81
CA ILE A 134 -9.85 12.11 16.19
C ILE A 134 -10.31 12.07 17.66
N LEU A 135 -11.05 11.02 18.06
CA LEU A 135 -11.53 10.84 19.43
C LEU A 135 -10.37 10.77 20.45
N GLN A 136 -9.22 10.26 20.04
CA GLN A 136 -8.01 10.17 20.86
C GLN A 136 -7.16 11.45 20.81
N ASN A 137 -7.62 12.53 20.16
CA ASN A 137 -6.84 13.75 19.92
C ASN A 137 -5.51 13.50 19.22
N ARG A 138 -5.44 12.47 18.36
CA ARG A 138 -4.28 12.14 17.51
C ARG A 138 -4.43 12.67 16.09
N ALA A 139 -5.64 13.09 15.72
CA ALA A 139 -5.95 13.70 14.45
C ALA A 139 -6.93 14.85 14.65
N TYR A 140 -6.94 15.80 13.71
CA TYR A 140 -7.81 16.97 13.73
C TYR A 140 -8.33 17.27 12.33
N SER A 141 -9.49 17.95 12.26
CA SER A 141 -10.14 18.31 11.00
C SER A 141 -10.00 19.82 10.73
N VAL A 142 -9.56 20.15 9.52
CA VAL A 142 -9.48 21.54 9.04
C VAL A 142 -9.91 21.61 7.57
N GLY A 143 -10.87 22.46 7.26
CA GLY A 143 -11.30 22.69 5.88
C GLY A 143 -11.82 21.45 5.16
N GLY A 144 -12.44 20.50 5.88
CA GLY A 144 -12.96 19.26 5.31
C GLY A 144 -11.92 18.14 5.16
N ASN A 145 -10.66 18.38 5.51
CA ASN A 145 -9.60 17.39 5.55
C ASN A 145 -9.29 16.96 6.97
N VAL A 146 -8.78 15.76 7.14
CA VAL A 146 -8.30 15.25 8.43
C VAL A 146 -6.80 15.07 8.38
N TYR A 147 -6.12 15.59 9.39
CA TYR A 147 -4.67 15.53 9.53
C TYR A 147 -4.30 14.77 10.80
N PHE A 148 -3.26 13.93 10.73
CA PHE A 148 -2.67 13.31 11.89
C PHE A 148 -1.72 14.29 12.58
N ASP A 149 -1.86 14.47 13.90
CA ASP A 149 -0.97 15.28 14.68
C ASP A 149 0.27 14.48 15.10
N ILE A 150 1.36 14.68 14.37
CA ILE A 150 2.64 14.01 14.63
C ILE A 150 3.16 14.32 16.03
N SER A 151 2.94 15.55 16.52
CA SER A 151 3.41 15.97 17.85
C SER A 151 2.73 15.22 18.99
N SER A 152 1.53 14.72 18.73
CA SER A 152 0.75 13.93 19.68
C SER A 152 1.26 12.49 19.90
N PHE A 153 2.24 12.02 19.10
CA PHE A 153 2.74 10.65 19.13
C PHE A 153 4.26 10.61 19.32
N ASP A 154 4.71 10.42 20.56
CA ASP A 154 6.13 10.45 20.94
C ASP A 154 6.99 9.41 20.22
N ASP A 155 6.40 8.30 19.80
CA ASP A 155 7.07 7.22 19.10
C ASP A 155 7.14 7.41 17.58
N TYR A 156 6.66 8.55 17.06
CA TYR A 156 6.71 8.83 15.63
C TYR A 156 8.16 8.85 15.13
N GLY A 157 8.43 8.11 14.07
CA GLY A 157 9.77 7.96 13.51
C GLY A 157 10.61 6.82 14.09
N LYS A 158 10.26 6.22 15.23
CA LYS A 158 11.02 5.08 15.79
C LYS A 158 11.14 3.91 14.81
N LEU A 159 10.11 3.62 14.04
CA LEU A 159 10.11 2.53 13.08
C LEU A 159 11.03 2.79 11.90
N SER A 160 11.06 4.01 11.38
CA SER A 160 11.89 4.40 10.23
C SER A 160 13.32 4.75 10.61
N GLY A 161 13.58 5.07 11.87
CA GLY A 161 14.82 5.65 12.36
C GLY A 161 14.98 7.13 11.95
N ASN A 162 13.96 7.72 11.33
CA ASN A 162 13.91 9.14 11.01
C ASN A 162 13.31 9.89 12.20
N ILE A 163 14.15 10.17 13.18
CA ILE A 163 13.80 11.14 14.21
C ILE A 163 13.91 12.49 13.52
N SER A 164 12.79 13.04 13.07
CA SER A 164 12.81 14.40 12.53
C SER A 164 13.05 15.35 13.70
N ASP A 165 14.15 16.13 13.63
CA ASP A 165 14.35 17.31 14.47
C ASP A 165 13.32 18.42 14.19
N GLN A 166 12.34 18.13 13.35
CA GLN A 166 11.20 18.96 13.00
C GLN A 166 9.96 18.53 13.82
N LYS A 167 10.06 18.59 15.14
CA LYS A 167 8.86 18.95 15.91
C LYS A 167 8.73 20.46 15.75
N PRO A 168 7.57 20.96 15.25
CA PRO A 168 7.33 22.39 15.20
C PRO A 168 7.39 23.02 16.58
#